data_f203a7ec3fc79a1ae0d3578322a05463
#
_entry.id   f203a7ec3fc79a1ae0d3578322a05463
#
_cell.length_a   1.000
_cell.length_b   1.000
_cell.length_c   1.000
_cell.angle_alpha   90.00
_cell.angle_beta   90.00
_cell.angle_gamma   90.00
#
_symmetry.space_group_name_H-M   'P 1'
#
loop_
_entity.id
_entity.type
_entity.pdbx_description
1 polymer ?
#
loop_
_entity_poly.entity_id
_entity_poly.type
_entity_poly.pdbx_seq_one_letter_code
_entity_poly.pdbx_strand_id
1 'polypeptide(L)'
;NAMVQPLVGKYIRQLEDGLAEKRIKAPLFIMKSNGGVFPPQEAARSGAHMALSGPAAGTNGAVNLGHLCKIEDIITIDIGGTSADISLIRGGKAKIANGTKINDLPLSLSVTDIHTIGAGGGSIARISDNGAIMVGPKSAGADPGPVAYGKGGIYPTVTDANLVLGRLPEKLLDGALKLDSKAASFAIKKHIADPLG
;
A
#
# COMPACT_ATOMS: atom_id res chain seq x y z
N ASN A 1 -2.40 -21.44 7.66
CA ASN A 1 -1.89 -20.85 8.92
C ASN A 1 -0.50 -21.37 9.27
N ALA A 2 -0.26 -22.69 9.22
CA ALA A 2 0.99 -23.32 9.63
C ALA A 2 2.25 -22.68 9.00
N MET A 3 2.19 -22.32 7.72
CA MET A 3 3.33 -21.71 7.00
C MET A 3 3.72 -20.33 7.54
N VAL A 4 2.75 -19.47 7.89
CA VAL A 4 2.99 -18.08 8.31
C VAL A 4 3.13 -17.94 9.84
N GLN A 5 2.62 -18.89 10.60
CA GLN A 5 2.55 -18.83 12.06
C GLN A 5 3.92 -18.64 12.74
N PRO A 6 5.01 -19.33 12.36
CA PRO A 6 6.31 -19.12 13.01
C PRO A 6 6.83 -17.69 12.84
N LEU A 7 6.67 -17.14 11.62
CA LEU A 7 7.10 -15.78 11.30
C LEU A 7 6.28 -14.75 12.05
N VAL A 8 4.94 -14.89 12.02
CA VAL A 8 4.01 -14.01 12.74
C VAL A 8 4.27 -14.06 14.25
N GLY A 9 4.43 -15.27 14.82
CA GLY A 9 4.73 -15.42 16.25
C GLY A 9 6.03 -14.74 16.67
N LYS A 10 7.07 -14.79 15.81
CA LYS A 10 8.33 -14.07 16.06
C LYS A 10 8.10 -12.54 16.00
N TYR A 11 7.41 -12.07 14.98
CA TYR A 11 7.10 -10.65 14.81
C TYR A 11 6.31 -10.09 16.01
N ILE A 12 5.27 -10.79 16.47
CA ILE A 12 4.45 -10.35 17.60
C ILE A 12 5.29 -10.24 18.87
N ARG A 13 6.15 -11.22 19.18
CA ARG A 13 7.05 -11.14 20.34
C ARG A 13 7.99 -9.95 20.25
N GLN A 14 8.63 -9.73 19.10
CA GLN A 14 9.51 -8.58 18.90
C GLN A 14 8.78 -7.24 19.08
N LEU A 15 7.51 -7.18 18.67
CA LEU A 15 6.68 -6.00 18.85
C LEU A 15 6.36 -5.77 20.34
N GLU A 16 5.98 -6.81 21.08
CA GLU A 16 5.72 -6.72 22.53
C GLU A 16 6.99 -6.29 23.29
N ASP A 17 8.15 -6.90 22.98
CA ASP A 17 9.43 -6.55 23.59
C ASP A 17 9.82 -5.08 23.30
N GLY A 18 9.71 -4.64 22.05
CA GLY A 18 10.03 -3.27 21.65
C GLY A 18 9.09 -2.22 22.27
N LEU A 19 7.82 -2.55 22.50
CA LEU A 19 6.88 -1.68 23.23
C LEU A 19 7.25 -1.60 24.72
N ALA A 20 7.64 -2.73 25.32
CA ALA A 20 8.06 -2.78 26.73
C ALA A 20 9.35 -1.96 26.95
N GLU A 21 10.35 -2.10 26.07
CA GLU A 21 11.58 -1.29 26.10
C GLU A 21 11.28 0.22 26.05
N LYS A 22 10.31 0.61 25.24
CA LYS A 22 9.84 2.00 25.13
C LYS A 22 8.91 2.41 26.28
N ARG A 23 8.68 1.55 27.27
CA ARG A 23 7.78 1.75 28.42
C ARG A 23 6.34 2.10 28.01
N ILE A 24 5.88 1.60 26.87
CA ILE A 24 4.49 1.77 26.44
C ILE A 24 3.66 0.72 27.17
N LYS A 25 2.73 1.18 28.03
CA LYS A 25 1.87 0.33 28.87
C LYS A 25 0.47 0.12 28.31
N ALA A 26 0.17 0.72 27.17
CA ALA A 26 -1.13 0.55 26.51
C ALA A 26 -1.32 -0.91 26.07
N PRO A 27 -2.55 -1.47 26.16
CA PRO A 27 -2.82 -2.81 25.65
C PRO A 27 -2.60 -2.86 24.14
N LEU A 28 -1.87 -3.90 23.69
CA LEU A 28 -1.64 -4.15 22.28
C LEU A 28 -2.81 -4.96 21.69
N PHE A 29 -3.32 -4.52 20.57
CA PHE A 29 -4.27 -5.26 19.74
C PHE A 29 -3.76 -5.33 18.31
N ILE A 30 -3.99 -6.45 17.67
CA ILE A 30 -3.58 -6.69 16.29
C ILE A 30 -4.82 -6.70 15.39
N MET A 31 -4.75 -5.99 14.28
CA MET A 31 -5.85 -5.92 13.31
C MET A 31 -6.02 -7.23 12.55
N LYS A 32 -7.27 -7.65 12.34
CA LYS A 32 -7.66 -8.76 11.49
C LYS A 32 -8.01 -8.31 10.07
N SER A 33 -7.99 -9.25 9.15
CA SER A 33 -8.40 -9.07 7.74
C SER A 33 -9.85 -8.59 7.56
N ASN A 34 -10.71 -8.87 8.54
CA ASN A 34 -12.13 -8.46 8.53
C ASN A 34 -12.40 -7.14 9.25
N GLY A 35 -11.33 -6.42 9.65
CA GLY A 35 -11.44 -5.17 10.37
C GLY A 35 -11.66 -5.29 11.88
N GLY A 36 -11.79 -6.50 12.43
CA GLY A 36 -11.76 -6.72 13.89
C GLY A 36 -10.36 -6.71 14.45
N VAL A 37 -10.23 -6.87 15.75
CA VAL A 37 -8.95 -6.96 16.46
C VAL A 37 -8.88 -8.21 17.34
N PHE A 38 -7.68 -8.64 17.69
CA PHE A 38 -7.43 -9.72 18.65
C PHE A 38 -6.15 -9.45 19.46
N PRO A 39 -6.02 -10.07 20.65
CA PRO A 39 -4.83 -9.91 21.46
C PRO A 39 -3.60 -10.58 20.80
N PRO A 40 -2.37 -10.17 21.16
CA PRO A 40 -1.13 -10.68 20.57
C PRO A 40 -0.99 -12.20 20.58
N GLN A 41 -1.38 -12.84 21.69
CA GLN A 41 -1.26 -14.30 21.85
C GLN A 41 -2.15 -15.06 20.86
N GLU A 42 -3.33 -14.52 20.55
CA GLU A 42 -4.23 -15.10 19.56
C GLU A 42 -3.73 -14.82 18.14
N ALA A 43 -3.22 -13.61 17.89
CA ALA A 43 -2.59 -13.23 16.63
C ALA A 43 -1.41 -14.16 16.27
N ALA A 44 -0.55 -14.48 17.25
CA ALA A 44 0.57 -15.37 17.07
C ALA A 44 0.15 -16.80 16.67
N ARG A 45 -1.04 -17.25 17.10
CA ARG A 45 -1.59 -18.59 16.76
C ARG A 45 -2.37 -18.60 15.43
N SER A 46 -2.88 -17.48 15.01
CA SER A 46 -3.84 -17.34 13.91
C SER A 46 -3.38 -16.34 12.85
N GLY A 47 -2.09 -16.35 12.50
CA GLY A 47 -1.44 -15.36 11.63
C GLY A 47 -2.09 -15.16 10.26
N ALA A 48 -2.77 -16.16 9.71
CA ALA A 48 -3.51 -16.03 8.46
C ALA A 48 -4.60 -14.95 8.51
N HIS A 49 -5.19 -14.71 9.70
CA HIS A 49 -6.18 -13.65 9.90
C HIS A 49 -5.61 -12.23 9.85
N MET A 50 -4.29 -12.06 9.77
CA MET A 50 -3.62 -10.77 9.60
C MET A 50 -3.39 -10.39 8.14
N ALA A 51 -3.67 -11.30 7.20
CA ALA A 51 -3.50 -11.05 5.78
C ALA A 51 -4.39 -9.86 5.35
N LEU A 52 -3.83 -8.87 4.65
CA LEU A 52 -4.52 -7.64 4.24
C LEU A 52 -5.10 -6.81 5.41
N SER A 53 -4.58 -6.98 6.62
CA SER A 53 -5.08 -6.24 7.79
C SER A 53 -4.81 -4.72 7.72
N GLY A 54 -3.74 -4.29 7.05
CA GLY A 54 -3.45 -2.86 6.82
C GLY A 54 -4.56 -2.17 6.02
N PRO A 55 -4.86 -2.61 4.80
CA PRO A 55 -5.98 -2.09 4.01
C PRO A 55 -7.34 -2.20 4.72
N ALA A 56 -7.58 -3.29 5.46
CA ALA A 56 -8.81 -3.44 6.27
C ALA A 56 -8.90 -2.36 7.38
N ALA A 57 -7.78 -2.04 8.02
CA ALA A 57 -7.71 -0.95 9.00
C ALA A 57 -8.00 0.41 8.37
N GLY A 58 -7.43 0.69 7.19
CA GLY A 58 -7.70 1.91 6.43
C GLY A 58 -9.17 2.05 6.07
N THR A 59 -9.81 0.96 5.62
CA THR A 59 -11.25 0.93 5.34
C THR A 59 -12.08 1.22 6.58
N ASN A 60 -11.74 0.63 7.75
CA ASN A 60 -12.42 0.92 9.02
C ASN A 60 -12.22 2.37 9.46
N GLY A 61 -11.04 2.93 9.26
CA GLY A 61 -10.77 4.35 9.49
C GLY A 61 -11.70 5.24 8.65
N ALA A 62 -11.87 4.90 7.37
CA ALA A 62 -12.78 5.61 6.47
C ALA A 62 -14.25 5.47 6.89
N VAL A 63 -14.70 4.29 7.38
CA VAL A 63 -16.04 4.11 7.96
C VAL A 63 -16.26 5.07 9.14
N ASN A 64 -15.29 5.12 10.06
CA ASN A 64 -15.39 5.99 11.24
C ASN A 64 -15.43 7.48 10.83
N LEU A 65 -14.57 7.88 9.89
CA LEU A 65 -14.57 9.24 9.34
C LEU A 65 -15.90 9.57 8.66
N GLY A 66 -16.46 8.62 7.89
CA GLY A 66 -17.76 8.76 7.26
C GLY A 66 -18.88 9.02 8.27
N HIS A 67 -18.88 8.29 9.38
CA HIS A 67 -19.85 8.52 10.46
C HIS A 67 -19.71 9.94 11.07
N LEU A 68 -18.48 10.41 11.31
CA LEU A 68 -18.22 11.76 11.80
C LEU A 68 -18.68 12.85 10.82
N CYS A 69 -18.49 12.60 9.52
CA CYS A 69 -18.89 13.52 8.44
C CYS A 69 -20.34 13.35 7.99
N LYS A 70 -21.06 12.35 8.50
CA LYS A 70 -22.42 11.96 8.06
C LYS A 70 -22.47 11.58 6.57
N ILE A 71 -21.44 10.90 6.10
CA ILE A 71 -21.31 10.35 4.74
C ILE A 71 -21.35 8.81 4.86
N GLU A 72 -22.35 8.18 4.25
CA GLU A 72 -22.58 6.75 4.37
C GLU A 72 -21.98 5.93 3.22
N ASP A 73 -21.85 6.53 2.05
CA ASP A 73 -21.36 5.86 0.84
C ASP A 73 -19.97 6.46 0.48
N ILE A 74 -18.92 5.62 0.55
CA ILE A 74 -17.52 6.05 0.36
C ILE A 74 -16.79 5.02 -0.50
N ILE A 75 -15.96 5.48 -1.41
CA ILE A 75 -14.93 4.68 -2.06
C ILE A 75 -13.59 5.10 -1.45
N THR A 76 -12.87 4.13 -0.90
CA THR A 76 -11.51 4.35 -0.42
C THR A 76 -10.50 3.98 -1.49
N ILE A 77 -9.40 4.73 -1.58
CA ILE A 77 -8.26 4.41 -2.45
C ILE A 77 -7.01 4.64 -1.63
N ASP A 78 -6.26 3.56 -1.39
CA ASP A 78 -4.93 3.60 -0.74
C ASP A 78 -3.88 3.28 -1.78
N ILE A 79 -3.08 4.27 -2.16
CA ILE A 79 -2.07 4.13 -3.21
C ILE A 79 -0.69 3.97 -2.57
N GLY A 80 -0.19 2.74 -2.61
CA GLY A 80 1.17 2.40 -2.20
C GLY A 80 2.21 2.61 -3.29
N GLY A 81 3.42 2.06 -3.07
CA GLY A 81 4.49 2.12 -4.06
C GLY A 81 4.26 1.21 -5.28
N THR A 82 3.58 0.08 -5.10
CA THR A 82 3.43 -0.97 -6.13
C THR A 82 1.98 -1.18 -6.56
N SER A 83 1.04 -0.98 -5.65
CA SER A 83 -0.38 -1.26 -5.85
C SER A 83 -1.25 -0.16 -5.25
N ALA A 84 -2.50 -0.14 -5.65
CA ALA A 84 -3.55 0.61 -4.98
C ALA A 84 -4.65 -0.34 -4.51
N ASP A 85 -5.07 -0.15 -3.27
CA ASP A 85 -6.12 -0.91 -2.61
C ASP A 85 -7.41 -0.07 -2.57
N ILE A 86 -8.48 -0.63 -3.11
CA ILE A 86 -9.77 0.03 -3.26
C ILE A 86 -10.79 -0.73 -2.46
N SER A 87 -11.59 -0.04 -1.64
CA SER A 87 -12.74 -0.65 -0.97
C SER A 87 -14.00 0.20 -1.09
N LEU A 88 -15.15 -0.45 -0.95
CA LEU A 88 -16.46 0.17 -1.01
C LEU A 88 -17.12 0.11 0.36
N ILE A 89 -17.52 1.27 0.84
CA ILE A 89 -18.36 1.45 2.04
C ILE A 89 -19.73 1.88 1.57
N ARG A 90 -20.79 1.19 2.02
CA ARG A 90 -22.17 1.47 1.66
C ARG A 90 -23.05 1.47 2.89
N GLY A 91 -23.89 2.50 3.05
CA GLY A 91 -24.71 2.66 4.24
C GLY A 91 -23.88 2.66 5.54
N GLY A 92 -22.71 3.28 5.52
CA GLY A 92 -21.78 3.35 6.66
C GLY A 92 -21.11 2.02 7.03
N LYS A 93 -21.12 1.00 6.15
CA LYS A 93 -20.53 -0.32 6.43
C LYS A 93 -19.58 -0.75 5.32
N ALA A 94 -18.40 -1.24 5.71
CA ALA A 94 -17.49 -1.91 4.79
C ALA A 94 -18.07 -3.26 4.35
N LYS A 95 -17.90 -3.58 3.07
CA LYS A 95 -18.32 -4.88 2.53
C LYS A 95 -17.34 -5.96 3.00
N ILE A 96 -17.88 -7.10 3.42
CA ILE A 96 -17.12 -8.30 3.83
C ILE A 96 -17.30 -9.39 2.78
N ALA A 97 -16.18 -9.99 2.38
CA ALA A 97 -16.13 -11.16 1.50
C ALA A 97 -15.85 -12.43 2.32
N ASN A 98 -16.44 -13.57 1.91
CA ASN A 98 -16.23 -14.88 2.51
C ASN A 98 -15.08 -15.63 1.82
N GLY A 99 -13.93 -14.99 1.71
CA GLY A 99 -12.72 -15.52 1.09
C GLY A 99 -12.04 -14.49 0.19
N THR A 100 -10.76 -14.72 -0.02
CA THR A 100 -9.93 -13.94 -0.96
C THR A 100 -8.87 -14.86 -1.56
N LYS A 101 -8.08 -14.34 -2.49
CA LYS A 101 -6.88 -15.02 -3.00
C LYS A 101 -5.65 -14.16 -2.70
N ILE A 102 -4.57 -14.81 -2.30
CA ILE A 102 -3.26 -14.20 -2.16
C ILE A 102 -2.29 -14.98 -3.04
N ASN A 103 -1.75 -14.35 -4.08
CA ASN A 103 -0.89 -15.03 -5.08
C ASN A 103 -1.53 -16.33 -5.60
N ASP A 104 -2.80 -16.26 -6.01
CA ASP A 104 -3.64 -17.38 -6.49
C ASP A 104 -3.96 -18.48 -5.45
N LEU A 105 -3.45 -18.37 -4.24
CA LEU A 105 -3.81 -19.29 -3.16
C LEU A 105 -5.13 -18.86 -2.50
N PRO A 106 -6.13 -19.74 -2.44
CA PRO A 106 -7.40 -19.41 -1.82
C PRO A 106 -7.25 -19.29 -0.30
N LEU A 107 -7.81 -18.23 0.26
CA LEU A 107 -7.88 -17.97 1.69
C LEU A 107 -9.35 -17.91 2.10
N SER A 108 -9.85 -19.00 2.70
CA SER A 108 -11.26 -19.13 3.13
C SER A 108 -11.48 -18.50 4.51
N LEU A 109 -11.34 -17.18 4.59
CA LEU A 109 -11.56 -16.38 5.80
C LEU A 109 -12.48 -15.22 5.47
N SER A 110 -13.26 -14.75 6.45
CA SER A 110 -13.96 -13.47 6.31
C SER A 110 -12.95 -12.34 6.28
N VAL A 111 -12.95 -11.57 5.20
CA VAL A 111 -12.05 -10.45 4.95
C VAL A 111 -12.83 -9.21 4.52
N THR A 112 -12.31 -8.03 4.79
CA THR A 112 -12.82 -6.81 4.15
C THR A 112 -12.64 -6.95 2.63
N ASP A 113 -13.70 -6.67 1.86
CA ASP A 113 -13.67 -6.75 0.40
C ASP A 113 -12.83 -5.62 -0.18
N ILE A 114 -11.59 -5.94 -0.51
CA ILE A 114 -10.59 -5.00 -1.01
C ILE A 114 -10.15 -5.47 -2.39
N HIS A 115 -10.24 -4.58 -3.36
CA HIS A 115 -9.78 -4.81 -4.72
C HIS A 115 -8.42 -4.15 -4.91
N THR A 116 -7.38 -4.96 -5.11
CA THR A 116 -6.01 -4.48 -5.33
C THR A 116 -5.72 -4.41 -6.82
N ILE A 117 -5.26 -3.27 -7.30
CA ILE A 117 -4.79 -3.08 -8.67
C ILE A 117 -3.28 -2.82 -8.69
N GLY A 118 -2.59 -3.33 -9.70
CA GLY A 118 -1.15 -3.15 -9.91
C GLY A 118 -0.81 -1.75 -10.43
N ALA A 119 -1.25 -0.71 -9.73
CA ALA A 119 -1.03 0.69 -10.07
C ALA A 119 -0.64 1.45 -8.80
N GLY A 120 0.63 1.82 -8.68
CA GLY A 120 1.16 2.54 -7.51
C GLY A 120 2.21 3.57 -7.92
N GLY A 121 2.81 4.23 -6.94
CA GLY A 121 3.81 5.27 -7.17
C GLY A 121 5.02 4.80 -7.98
N GLY A 122 5.44 3.54 -7.82
CA GLY A 122 6.52 2.93 -8.58
C GLY A 122 6.12 2.38 -9.95
N SER A 123 4.86 2.47 -10.36
CA SER A 123 4.42 1.98 -11.69
C SER A 123 5.17 2.70 -12.79
N ILE A 124 5.85 1.91 -13.65
CA ILE A 124 6.68 2.41 -14.75
C ILE A 124 5.79 2.89 -15.88
N ALA A 125 6.04 4.11 -16.35
CA ALA A 125 5.44 4.66 -17.55
C ALA A 125 6.30 4.32 -18.78
N ARG A 126 5.65 3.94 -19.89
CA ARG A 126 6.28 3.62 -21.16
C ARG A 126 5.34 3.90 -22.32
N ILE A 127 5.89 4.03 -23.49
CA ILE A 127 5.12 4.04 -24.74
C ILE A 127 5.01 2.61 -25.26
N SER A 128 3.80 2.21 -25.62
CA SER A 128 3.51 0.91 -26.25
C SER A 128 3.82 0.96 -27.76
N ASP A 129 3.85 -0.21 -28.40
CA ASP A 129 4.17 -0.35 -29.83
C ASP A 129 3.17 0.41 -30.73
N ASN A 130 1.97 0.66 -30.26
CA ASN A 130 0.94 1.44 -30.96
C ASN A 130 0.95 2.95 -30.59
N GLY A 131 1.99 3.43 -29.88
CA GLY A 131 2.14 4.84 -29.50
C GLY A 131 1.32 5.29 -28.29
N ALA A 132 0.61 4.40 -27.57
CA ALA A 132 -0.15 4.78 -26.39
C ALA A 132 0.71 4.81 -25.12
N ILE A 133 0.43 5.74 -24.22
CA ILE A 133 1.06 5.77 -22.90
C ILE A 133 0.51 4.62 -22.06
N MET A 134 1.40 3.79 -21.54
CA MET A 134 1.10 2.69 -20.62
C MET A 134 1.73 2.98 -19.26
N VAL A 135 0.98 2.77 -18.18
CA VAL A 135 1.47 2.92 -16.80
C VAL A 135 1.25 1.61 -16.06
N GLY A 136 2.34 0.99 -15.60
CA GLY A 136 2.28 -0.35 -15.01
C GLY A 136 2.01 -1.46 -16.06
N PRO A 137 1.65 -2.68 -15.62
CA PRO A 137 1.64 -3.14 -14.22
C PRO A 137 3.05 -3.32 -13.61
N LYS A 138 4.11 -3.18 -14.44
CA LYS A 138 5.50 -3.30 -13.99
C LYS A 138 5.83 -2.14 -13.05
N SER A 139 6.37 -2.44 -11.87
CA SER A 139 6.81 -1.47 -10.87
C SER A 139 8.34 -1.42 -10.79
N ALA A 140 8.90 -0.24 -10.54
CA ALA A 140 10.31 -0.06 -10.23
C ALA A 140 10.65 -0.52 -8.79
N GLY A 141 9.64 -0.81 -7.96
CA GLY A 141 9.84 -1.18 -6.57
C GLY A 141 10.43 -0.03 -5.74
N ALA A 142 11.11 -0.40 -4.65
CA ALA A 142 11.85 0.53 -3.80
C ALA A 142 13.36 0.58 -4.15
N ASP A 143 13.86 -0.45 -4.83
CA ASP A 143 15.23 -0.60 -5.29
C ASP A 143 15.20 -1.22 -6.72
N PRO A 144 15.74 -0.53 -7.73
CA PRO A 144 16.29 0.83 -7.71
C PRO A 144 15.27 1.94 -7.46
N GLY A 145 13.98 1.66 -7.62
CA GLY A 145 12.88 2.60 -7.40
C GLY A 145 12.72 3.64 -8.52
N PRO A 146 11.89 4.67 -8.27
CA PRO A 146 11.74 5.83 -9.13
C PRO A 146 13.08 6.49 -9.49
N VAL A 147 13.16 7.12 -10.66
CA VAL A 147 14.36 7.86 -11.11
C VAL A 147 14.74 8.93 -10.10
N ALA A 148 13.75 9.62 -9.55
CA ALA A 148 13.93 10.66 -8.53
C ALA A 148 14.65 10.20 -7.26
N TYR A 149 14.68 8.90 -6.97
CA TYR A 149 15.38 8.38 -5.77
C TYR A 149 16.89 8.37 -5.90
N GLY A 150 17.43 8.52 -7.13
CA GLY A 150 18.87 8.52 -7.37
C GLY A 150 19.56 7.18 -7.12
N LYS A 151 18.82 6.06 -7.09
CA LYS A 151 19.32 4.72 -6.80
C LYS A 151 19.54 3.85 -8.05
N GLY A 152 19.60 4.48 -9.24
CA GLY A 152 19.81 3.77 -10.50
C GLY A 152 18.52 3.42 -11.26
N GLY A 153 17.35 3.92 -10.84
CA GLY A 153 16.14 3.90 -11.65
C GLY A 153 16.34 4.65 -12.96
N ILE A 154 15.89 4.07 -14.10
CA ILE A 154 16.09 4.66 -15.43
C ILE A 154 14.78 4.98 -16.14
N TYR A 155 13.71 4.29 -15.81
CA TYR A 155 12.39 4.50 -16.40
C TYR A 155 11.52 5.37 -15.51
N PRO A 156 10.79 6.37 -16.08
CA PRO A 156 9.92 7.23 -15.31
C PRO A 156 8.77 6.45 -14.70
N THR A 157 8.38 6.87 -13.49
CA THR A 157 7.29 6.28 -12.72
C THR A 157 6.22 7.33 -12.40
N VAL A 158 5.11 6.88 -11.80
CA VAL A 158 4.07 7.79 -11.27
C VAL A 158 4.66 8.73 -10.20
N THR A 159 5.60 8.25 -9.38
CA THR A 159 6.30 9.10 -8.39
C THR A 159 7.10 10.21 -9.07
N ASP A 160 7.82 9.90 -10.15
CA ASP A 160 8.57 10.90 -10.91
C ASP A 160 7.64 11.97 -11.50
N ALA A 161 6.50 11.54 -12.06
CA ALA A 161 5.49 12.45 -12.59
C ALA A 161 4.90 13.35 -11.49
N ASN A 162 4.56 12.79 -10.33
CA ASN A 162 4.03 13.57 -9.21
C ASN A 162 5.03 14.57 -8.65
N LEU A 163 6.32 14.23 -8.65
CA LEU A 163 7.38 15.16 -8.25
C LEU A 163 7.50 16.33 -9.22
N VAL A 164 7.55 16.05 -10.53
CA VAL A 164 7.65 17.08 -11.57
C VAL A 164 6.42 18.00 -11.59
N LEU A 165 5.24 17.45 -11.30
CA LEU A 165 3.99 18.20 -11.17
C LEU A 165 3.87 18.99 -9.85
N GLY A 166 4.87 18.91 -8.96
CA GLY A 166 4.84 19.59 -7.66
C GLY A 166 3.84 19.03 -6.65
N ARG A 167 3.33 17.79 -6.89
CA ARG A 167 2.42 17.10 -5.97
C ARG A 167 3.16 16.41 -4.84
N LEU A 168 4.46 16.15 -5.00
CA LEU A 168 5.36 15.63 -3.98
C LEU A 168 6.43 16.66 -3.66
N PRO A 169 6.80 16.85 -2.39
CA PRO A 169 7.92 17.69 -2.01
C PRO A 169 9.25 17.03 -2.40
N GLU A 170 10.28 17.84 -2.65
CA GLU A 170 11.64 17.33 -2.97
C GLU A 170 12.34 16.64 -1.79
N LYS A 171 11.79 16.74 -0.59
CA LYS A 171 12.35 16.11 0.61
C LYS A 171 11.28 15.25 1.28
N LEU A 172 11.56 13.97 1.44
CA LEU A 172 10.74 13.00 2.16
C LEU A 172 11.45 12.51 3.41
N LEU A 173 10.72 11.84 4.32
CA LEU A 173 11.25 11.27 5.56
C LEU A 173 12.03 12.30 6.39
N ASP A 174 11.41 13.44 6.69
CA ASP A 174 12.01 14.55 7.42
C ASP A 174 13.34 15.05 6.82
N GLY A 175 13.49 14.88 5.48
CA GLY A 175 14.68 15.31 4.74
C GLY A 175 15.74 14.22 4.56
N ALA A 176 15.54 13.03 5.10
CA ALA A 176 16.47 11.90 4.93
C ALA A 176 16.52 11.38 3.47
N LEU A 177 15.46 11.57 2.70
CA LEU A 177 15.41 11.25 1.28
C LEU A 177 15.18 12.53 0.47
N LYS A 178 16.19 12.92 -0.31
CA LYS A 178 16.13 14.04 -1.25
C LYS A 178 15.83 13.51 -2.65
N LEU A 179 14.77 14.00 -3.27
CA LEU A 179 14.35 13.61 -4.60
C LEU A 179 15.00 14.49 -5.67
N ASP A 180 15.41 13.89 -6.79
CA ASP A 180 15.98 14.60 -7.94
C ASP A 180 14.90 14.88 -8.99
N SER A 181 14.32 16.07 -8.91
CA SER A 181 13.30 16.56 -9.84
C SER A 181 13.83 16.73 -11.27
N LYS A 182 15.13 17.08 -11.43
CA LYS A 182 15.75 17.24 -12.75
C LYS A 182 15.93 15.90 -13.45
N ALA A 183 16.41 14.88 -12.72
CA ALA A 183 16.53 13.53 -13.25
C ALA A 183 15.16 12.94 -13.63
N ALA A 184 14.13 13.14 -12.79
CA ALA A 184 12.77 12.73 -13.09
C ALA A 184 12.23 13.38 -14.37
N SER A 185 12.38 14.71 -14.51
CA SER A 185 11.95 15.46 -15.69
C SER A 185 12.68 15.00 -16.95
N PHE A 186 13.99 14.76 -16.86
CA PHE A 186 14.78 14.25 -17.98
C PHE A 186 14.31 12.85 -18.42
N ALA A 187 14.03 11.96 -17.47
CA ALA A 187 13.56 10.61 -17.79
C ALA A 187 12.17 10.63 -18.44
N ILE A 188 11.24 11.48 -17.95
CA ILE A 188 9.92 11.65 -18.55
C ILE A 188 10.07 12.18 -19.99
N LYS A 189 10.89 13.21 -20.19
CA LYS A 189 11.14 13.73 -21.54
C LYS A 189 11.65 12.65 -22.46
N LYS A 190 12.73 11.97 -22.09
CA LYS A 190 13.42 10.96 -22.90
C LYS A 190 12.55 9.76 -23.24
N HIS A 191 11.78 9.23 -22.29
CA HIS A 191 11.07 7.96 -22.45
C HIS A 191 9.59 8.11 -22.79
N ILE A 192 9.01 9.29 -22.62
CA ILE A 192 7.60 9.56 -22.88
C ILE A 192 7.42 10.68 -23.91
N ALA A 193 7.94 11.88 -23.65
CA ALA A 193 7.65 13.03 -24.51
C ALA A 193 8.33 12.92 -25.89
N ASP A 194 9.65 12.64 -25.94
CA ASP A 194 10.37 12.55 -27.21
C ASP A 194 9.84 11.43 -28.13
N PRO A 195 9.42 10.24 -27.66
CA PRO A 195 8.78 9.23 -28.51
C PRO A 195 7.37 9.57 -28.97
N LEU A 196 6.70 10.53 -28.34
CA LEU A 196 5.35 10.98 -28.74
C LEU A 196 5.39 12.12 -29.78
N GLY A 197 6.52 12.80 -29.93
CA GLY A 197 6.70 14.00 -30.77
C GLY A 197 6.38 15.25 -29.96
#